data_fc8dc7e5a7a1853ba930cf36e74e1bd5
#
_entry.id   fc8dc7e5a7a1853ba930cf36e74e1bd5
#
_cell.length_a   1.000
_cell.length_b   1.000
_cell.length_c   1.000
_cell.angle_alpha   90.00
_cell.angle_beta   90.00
_cell.angle_gamma   90.00
#
_symmetry.space_group_name_H-M   'P 1'
#
loop_
_entity.id
_entity.type
_entity.pdbx_description
1 polymer ?
#
loop_
_entity_poly.entity_id
_entity_poly.type
_entity_poly.pdbx_seq_one_letter_code
_entity_poly.pdbx_strand_id
1 'polypeptide(L)'
;MLKRLKTKTFSIESEPLPAHADPLEWEEAVEVEPSTDAGGTPSRGRLIGSLQVVLVLLLMAAAIYYSRAPATPTSAGGMSSPLVADAAPLASVTVITPIAGMHQVTVTANGSVGVTTYVDLIPQVSGRISQLAPSLAVGGRFRAGETLAVVEQDEFLLKLRQAAADVEVQRANLQLQQAKSDAAVQNYALINPNRNVPALVALGPQIAQAQAQLQAAKSREEIAKLELQRTRFTLPFDGMITRSSAQLGQLVSNGKAFGQAYATDSVELVAPIAQLDLARLAPVENRRVQVFIAGNQFEASIDRVGAELDPRSRFAKVYIPLSQTMLENTDGADDLLKPGMFADLVIEGPAHANSLLLPEAALQGSGAIWVVRGGRLQDVQPTLLGRNADGIVVAGFDIGEGIVIGSIAGAQAGTPVSINTRQERQI
;
A
#
# COMPACT_ATOMS: atom_id res chain seq x y z
N MET A 1 55.62 -40.14 -16.70
CA MET A 1 56.30 -39.17 -15.81
C MET A 1 55.27 -38.20 -15.25
N LEU A 2 54.80 -38.51 -14.06
CA LEU A 2 53.81 -37.69 -13.34
C LEU A 2 54.52 -36.52 -12.66
N LYS A 3 54.12 -35.30 -12.95
CA LYS A 3 54.54 -34.10 -12.21
C LYS A 3 53.38 -33.59 -11.35
N ARG A 4 53.53 -33.76 -10.03
CA ARG A 4 52.60 -33.33 -8.96
C ARG A 4 52.49 -31.81 -8.98
N LEU A 5 51.25 -31.30 -9.05
CA LEU A 5 50.89 -29.92 -8.71
C LEU A 5 50.70 -29.85 -7.20
N LYS A 6 51.50 -29.00 -6.56
CA LYS A 6 51.37 -28.64 -5.13
C LYS A 6 50.20 -27.69 -4.95
N THR A 7 49.21 -28.10 -4.21
CA THR A 7 48.17 -27.24 -3.62
C THR A 7 48.80 -26.36 -2.54
N LYS A 8 48.73 -25.06 -2.72
CA LYS A 8 49.14 -24.06 -1.75
C LYS A 8 47.91 -23.68 -0.92
N THR A 9 47.84 -24.19 0.28
CA THR A 9 46.83 -23.83 1.30
C THR A 9 47.15 -22.42 1.79
N PHE A 10 46.21 -21.52 1.60
CA PHE A 10 46.26 -20.17 2.15
C PHE A 10 45.58 -20.22 3.54
N SER A 11 46.36 -20.15 4.61
CA SER A 11 45.85 -19.92 5.96
C SER A 11 45.52 -18.45 6.10
N ILE A 12 44.23 -18.15 6.33
CA ILE A 12 43.79 -16.84 6.76
C ILE A 12 43.96 -16.79 8.28
N GLU A 13 44.96 -16.08 8.69
CA GLU A 13 45.24 -15.71 10.08
C GLU A 13 44.23 -14.64 10.48
N SER A 14 43.32 -14.97 11.39
CA SER A 14 42.34 -14.06 11.95
C SER A 14 43.01 -13.18 13.01
N GLU A 15 43.20 -11.93 12.70
CA GLU A 15 43.54 -10.88 13.67
C GLU A 15 42.35 -10.62 14.60
N PRO A 16 42.55 -10.54 15.93
CA PRO A 16 41.48 -10.23 16.85
C PRO A 16 41.18 -8.74 16.86
N LEU A 17 39.91 -8.39 16.72
CA LEU A 17 39.34 -7.04 16.92
C LEU A 17 39.60 -6.56 18.36
N PRO A 18 39.91 -5.26 18.56
CA PRO A 18 40.06 -4.69 19.89
C PRO A 18 38.72 -4.58 20.59
N ALA A 19 38.60 -5.15 21.77
CA ALA A 19 37.60 -4.88 22.75
C ALA A 19 37.80 -3.46 23.25
N HIS A 20 36.76 -2.61 23.09
CA HIS A 20 36.34 -1.50 23.95
C HIS A 20 35.48 -0.54 23.16
N ALA A 21 34.16 -0.70 23.31
CA ALA A 21 33.20 0.41 23.29
C ALA A 21 32.16 0.09 24.35
N ASP A 22 32.21 0.86 25.42
CA ASP A 22 31.25 0.83 26.52
C ASP A 22 29.86 1.15 26.04
N PRO A 23 28.82 0.43 26.46
CA PRO A 23 27.45 0.87 26.31
C PRO A 23 27.17 1.97 27.32
N LEU A 24 26.68 3.09 26.82
CA LEU A 24 26.24 4.26 27.60
C LEU A 24 25.24 3.86 28.67
N GLU A 25 25.69 4.10 29.93
CA GLU A 25 24.91 4.20 31.14
C GLU A 25 23.76 5.19 30.95
N TRP A 26 22.58 4.74 31.20
CA TRP A 26 21.55 5.56 31.86
C TRP A 26 20.44 4.65 32.40
N GLU A 27 20.77 4.16 33.59
CA GLU A 27 19.79 3.67 34.55
C GLU A 27 20.05 4.46 35.84
N GLU A 28 19.34 5.56 35.99
CA GLU A 28 19.19 6.26 37.26
C GLU A 28 18.24 5.45 38.13
N ALA A 29 18.78 4.45 38.81
CA ALA A 29 18.10 3.78 39.90
C ALA A 29 18.07 4.70 41.10
N VAL A 30 16.88 5.16 41.45
CA VAL A 30 16.61 5.78 42.74
C VAL A 30 16.76 4.71 43.83
N GLU A 31 17.89 4.73 44.47
CA GLU A 31 18.20 3.92 45.67
C GLU A 31 17.50 4.53 46.86
N VAL A 32 16.47 3.86 47.35
CA VAL A 32 15.82 4.15 48.65
C VAL A 32 16.62 3.43 49.71
N GLU A 33 17.47 4.15 50.41
CA GLU A 33 18.12 3.65 51.62
C GLU A 33 17.08 3.36 52.74
N PRO A 34 17.17 2.25 53.45
CA PRO A 34 16.44 2.04 54.67
C PRO A 34 17.25 2.65 55.85
N SER A 35 16.82 3.78 56.31
CA SER A 35 17.32 4.31 57.58
C SER A 35 16.75 3.50 58.76
N THR A 36 17.56 2.59 59.28
CA THR A 36 17.46 2.10 60.66
C THR A 36 18.00 3.17 61.60
N ASP A 37 17.12 3.76 62.37
CA ASP A 37 17.54 4.33 63.65
C ASP A 37 16.58 3.91 64.76
N ALA A 38 17.14 3.18 65.68
CA ALA A 38 16.52 2.71 66.91
C ALA A 38 16.89 3.70 68.03
N GLY A 39 15.89 4.26 68.66
CA GLY A 39 16.19 5.10 69.82
C GLY A 39 14.90 5.64 70.47
N GLY A 40 14.51 4.94 71.47
CA GLY A 40 13.38 5.10 72.34
C GLY A 40 13.05 6.45 72.90
N THR A 41 11.80 6.60 73.24
CA THR A 41 11.30 6.94 74.61
C THR A 41 9.77 6.88 74.56
N PRO A 42 9.15 6.49 75.67
CA PRO A 42 7.73 6.17 75.74
C PRO A 42 6.87 7.34 76.11
N SER A 43 5.59 7.17 75.85
CA SER A 43 4.48 7.83 76.54
C SER A 43 4.03 9.19 76.02
N ARG A 44 2.86 9.15 75.57
CA ARG A 44 1.73 10.09 75.62
C ARG A 44 0.72 9.97 74.45
N GLY A 45 1.08 9.24 73.39
CA GLY A 45 0.20 9.06 72.24
C GLY A 45 -0.89 8.03 72.35
N ARG A 46 -0.76 7.07 73.29
CA ARG A 46 -1.78 5.98 73.49
C ARG A 46 -3.09 6.43 74.09
N LEU A 47 -3.07 7.47 74.90
CA LEU A 47 -4.32 8.00 75.56
C LEU A 47 -5.12 8.87 74.55
N ILE A 48 -4.44 9.55 73.63
CA ILE A 48 -5.13 10.40 72.64
C ILE A 48 -5.74 9.52 71.53
N GLY A 49 -5.07 8.45 71.12
CA GLY A 49 -5.59 7.51 70.15
C GLY A 49 -6.82 6.72 70.63
N SER A 50 -6.83 6.30 71.88
CA SER A 50 -8.00 5.63 72.49
C SER A 50 -9.20 6.56 72.67
N LEU A 51 -8.97 7.85 72.94
CA LEU A 51 -10.02 8.86 72.98
C LEU A 51 -10.65 9.14 71.65
N GLN A 52 -9.85 9.17 70.58
CA GLN A 52 -10.35 9.33 69.18
C GLN A 52 -11.19 8.15 68.72
N VAL A 53 -10.78 6.92 69.06
CA VAL A 53 -11.57 5.72 68.68
C VAL A 53 -12.89 5.70 69.42
N VAL A 54 -12.92 6.07 70.71
CA VAL A 54 -14.16 6.17 71.51
C VAL A 54 -15.08 7.27 70.94
N LEU A 55 -14.52 8.42 70.53
CA LEU A 55 -15.31 9.49 69.94
C LEU A 55 -15.93 9.08 68.60
N VAL A 56 -15.21 8.36 67.76
CA VAL A 56 -15.73 7.86 66.44
C VAL A 56 -16.82 6.81 66.69
N LEU A 57 -16.65 5.92 67.66
CA LEU A 57 -17.67 4.93 68.02
C LEU A 57 -18.92 5.58 68.58
N LEU A 58 -18.79 6.63 69.43
CA LEU A 58 -19.90 7.42 69.94
C LEU A 58 -20.64 8.20 68.79
N LEU A 59 -19.94 8.77 67.83
CA LEU A 59 -20.56 9.41 66.68
C LEU A 59 -21.26 8.40 65.77
N MET A 60 -20.71 7.23 65.63
CA MET A 60 -21.33 6.13 64.85
C MET A 60 -22.58 5.59 65.54
N ALA A 61 -22.54 5.43 66.89
CA ALA A 61 -23.69 5.07 67.67
C ALA A 61 -24.82 6.12 67.70
N ALA A 62 -24.43 7.40 67.74
CA ALA A 62 -25.35 8.53 67.60
C ALA A 62 -25.98 8.57 66.20
N ALA A 63 -25.20 8.34 65.10
CA ALA A 63 -25.73 8.27 63.77
C ALA A 63 -26.74 7.12 63.60
N ILE A 64 -26.46 5.96 64.19
CA ILE A 64 -27.40 4.81 64.18
C ILE A 64 -28.66 5.09 65.04
N TYR A 65 -28.50 5.81 66.15
CA TYR A 65 -29.62 6.21 66.96
C TYR A 65 -30.53 7.23 66.30
N TYR A 66 -29.97 8.24 65.63
CA TYR A 66 -30.74 9.24 64.87
C TYR A 66 -31.25 8.73 63.50
N SER A 67 -30.68 7.66 62.97
CA SER A 67 -31.15 6.98 61.75
C SER A 67 -32.39 6.10 62.00
N ARG A 68 -32.78 5.89 63.17
CA ARG A 68 -34.05 5.20 63.46
C ARG A 68 -35.18 6.20 63.33
N ALA A 69 -35.83 6.20 62.19
CA ALA A 69 -37.05 6.97 61.96
C ALA A 69 -38.11 6.64 62.98
N PRO A 70 -38.78 7.64 63.52
CA PRO A 70 -39.89 7.33 64.54
C PRO A 70 -40.97 6.59 63.76
N ALA A 71 -41.39 5.47 64.38
CA ALA A 71 -42.58 4.73 63.98
C ALA A 71 -43.80 5.63 64.07
N THR A 72 -44.44 5.97 62.97
CA THR A 72 -45.73 6.63 62.96
C THR A 72 -46.82 5.70 63.51
N PRO A 73 -47.71 6.18 64.43
CA PRO A 73 -48.79 5.36 64.97
C PRO A 73 -49.78 4.98 63.85
N THR A 74 -50.07 3.69 63.77
CA THR A 74 -51.09 3.13 62.88
C THR A 74 -52.45 3.58 63.40
N SER A 75 -53.11 4.50 62.66
CA SER A 75 -54.53 4.74 62.82
C SER A 75 -55.31 3.63 62.13
N ALA A 76 -55.91 2.76 62.88
CA ALA A 76 -56.89 1.83 62.38
C ALA A 76 -58.19 2.56 62.04
N GLY A 77 -58.71 2.34 60.88
CA GLY A 77 -60.10 2.64 60.58
C GLY A 77 -60.29 3.23 59.15
N GLY A 78 -60.81 2.44 58.24
CA GLY A 78 -61.56 2.97 57.14
C GLY A 78 -61.28 2.41 55.76
N MET A 79 -62.16 1.46 55.43
CA MET A 79 -62.59 1.19 54.00
C MET A 79 -61.53 0.90 52.92
N SER A 80 -61.40 -0.36 52.66
CA SER A 80 -60.73 -0.90 51.44
C SER A 80 -61.37 -0.40 50.17
N SER A 81 -60.77 0.62 49.59
CA SER A 81 -60.80 0.82 48.11
C SER A 81 -59.85 -0.14 47.49
N PRO A 82 -60.18 -0.83 46.39
CA PRO A 82 -59.20 -1.63 45.69
C PRO A 82 -58.11 -0.71 45.20
N LEU A 83 -56.87 -0.90 45.68
CA LEU A 83 -55.64 -0.33 45.09
C LEU A 83 -55.63 -0.80 43.64
N VAL A 84 -56.04 0.09 42.75
CA VAL A 84 -55.58 0.05 41.39
C VAL A 84 -54.06 0.13 41.53
N ALA A 85 -53.37 -0.97 41.28
CA ALA A 85 -51.91 -0.98 41.17
C ALA A 85 -51.55 0.10 40.15
N ASP A 86 -51.03 1.20 40.67
CA ASP A 86 -50.45 2.24 39.81
C ASP A 86 -49.35 1.56 38.98
N ALA A 87 -49.71 1.20 37.76
CA ALA A 87 -48.80 0.55 36.83
C ALA A 87 -47.60 1.50 36.67
N ALA A 88 -46.45 1.07 37.15
CA ALA A 88 -45.21 1.81 36.98
C ALA A 88 -45.20 2.36 35.51
N PRO A 89 -44.89 3.64 35.32
CA PRO A 89 -44.97 4.24 33.98
C PRO A 89 -44.14 3.39 33.03
N LEU A 90 -44.76 2.80 32.02
CA LEU A 90 -44.10 1.99 31.02
C LEU A 90 -43.06 2.86 30.36
N ALA A 91 -41.83 2.36 30.22
CA ALA A 91 -40.78 3.07 29.51
C ALA A 91 -41.24 3.33 28.06
N SER A 92 -41.30 4.60 27.70
CA SER A 92 -41.68 4.98 26.31
C SER A 92 -40.50 4.80 25.38
N VAL A 93 -40.67 4.06 24.30
CA VAL A 93 -39.61 3.76 23.33
C VAL A 93 -40.01 4.29 21.95
N THR A 94 -39.02 4.84 21.23
CA THR A 94 -39.19 5.21 19.83
C THR A 94 -38.86 4.01 18.97
N VAL A 95 -39.76 3.63 18.08
CA VAL A 95 -39.56 2.52 17.16
C VAL A 95 -39.61 2.98 15.70
N ILE A 96 -38.91 2.25 14.85
CA ILE A 96 -39.01 2.35 13.38
C ILE A 96 -39.46 1.01 12.83
N THR A 97 -40.12 1.07 11.69
CA THR A 97 -40.56 -0.10 10.92
C THR A 97 -39.85 -0.06 9.55
N PRO A 98 -38.60 -0.54 9.46
CA PRO A 98 -37.86 -0.55 8.18
C PRO A 98 -38.53 -1.55 7.22
N ILE A 99 -38.48 -1.22 5.93
CA ILE A 99 -38.98 -2.10 4.87
C ILE A 99 -37.80 -2.94 4.39
N ALA A 100 -38.01 -4.25 4.26
CA ALA A 100 -37.01 -5.13 3.66
C ALA A 100 -36.87 -4.79 2.15
N GLY A 101 -35.64 -4.62 1.74
CA GLY A 101 -35.29 -4.20 0.38
C GLY A 101 -33.97 -4.76 -0.10
N MET A 102 -33.49 -4.20 -1.18
CA MET A 102 -32.15 -4.44 -1.69
C MET A 102 -31.26 -3.26 -1.26
N HIS A 103 -30.30 -3.53 -0.40
CA HIS A 103 -29.37 -2.51 0.09
C HIS A 103 -27.95 -2.87 -0.27
N GLN A 104 -27.21 -1.88 -0.80
CA GLN A 104 -25.80 -2.01 -1.13
C GLN A 104 -24.96 -1.66 0.09
N VAL A 105 -23.95 -2.47 0.35
CA VAL A 105 -22.94 -2.21 1.37
C VAL A 105 -21.83 -1.36 0.78
N THR A 106 -21.28 -0.44 1.53
CA THR A 106 -20.10 0.33 1.15
C THR A 106 -19.00 0.15 2.21
N VAL A 107 -17.77 0.22 1.75
CA VAL A 107 -16.60 0.23 2.64
C VAL A 107 -15.82 1.51 2.37
N THR A 108 -15.59 2.28 3.43
CA THR A 108 -14.72 3.47 3.37
C THR A 108 -13.32 3.09 3.75
N ALA A 109 -12.34 3.57 3.01
CA ALA A 109 -10.92 3.34 3.28
C ALA A 109 -10.12 4.58 2.89
N ASN A 110 -8.93 4.72 3.45
CA ASN A 110 -7.98 5.75 3.09
C ASN A 110 -6.82 5.10 2.37
N GLY A 111 -6.43 5.67 1.24
CA GLY A 111 -5.30 5.20 0.44
C GLY A 111 -4.27 6.29 0.22
N SER A 112 -3.19 5.91 -0.41
CA SER A 112 -2.17 6.85 -0.87
C SER A 112 -1.79 6.55 -2.32
N VAL A 113 -1.52 7.60 -3.06
CA VAL A 113 -0.98 7.49 -4.42
C VAL A 113 0.43 6.94 -4.33
N GLY A 114 0.67 5.83 -4.98
CA GLY A 114 1.95 5.16 -5.07
C GLY A 114 2.43 5.02 -6.51
N VAL A 115 3.62 4.51 -6.67
CA VAL A 115 4.19 4.14 -7.95
C VAL A 115 4.51 2.66 -7.90
N THR A 116 4.08 1.91 -8.90
CA THR A 116 4.33 0.47 -8.99
C THR A 116 5.82 0.18 -9.04
N THR A 117 6.56 0.96 -9.84
CA THR A 117 8.00 0.73 -10.04
C THR A 117 8.73 2.03 -10.32
N TYR A 118 9.82 2.24 -9.61
CA TYR A 118 10.81 3.27 -9.94
C TYR A 118 11.89 2.68 -10.84
N VAL A 119 12.30 3.45 -11.84
CA VAL A 119 13.34 3.08 -12.79
C VAL A 119 14.60 3.90 -12.51
N ASP A 120 15.70 3.24 -12.25
CA ASP A 120 16.98 3.89 -12.09
C ASP A 120 17.57 4.28 -13.47
N LEU A 121 18.04 5.51 -13.58
CA LEU A 121 18.65 6.06 -14.81
C LEU A 121 20.10 5.62 -14.87
N ILE A 122 20.35 4.50 -15.57
CA ILE A 122 21.68 3.89 -15.67
C ILE A 122 22.18 4.04 -17.11
N PRO A 123 23.30 4.75 -17.35
CA PRO A 123 23.87 4.89 -18.69
C PRO A 123 24.44 3.56 -19.15
N GLN A 124 24.32 3.27 -20.46
CA GLN A 124 24.84 2.06 -21.06
C GLN A 124 26.30 2.21 -21.54
N VAL A 125 26.80 3.44 -21.59
CA VAL A 125 28.17 3.77 -21.94
C VAL A 125 28.76 4.72 -20.91
N SER A 126 30.08 4.71 -20.79
CA SER A 126 30.80 5.62 -19.90
C SER A 126 31.32 6.81 -20.70
N GLY A 127 31.33 7.98 -20.08
CA GLY A 127 31.86 9.19 -20.70
C GLY A 127 31.37 10.44 -19.96
N ARG A 128 31.77 11.62 -20.47
CA ARG A 128 31.38 12.91 -19.90
C ARG A 128 30.03 13.36 -20.50
N ILE A 129 29.15 13.90 -19.69
CA ILE A 129 27.89 14.48 -20.17
C ILE A 129 28.20 15.76 -20.95
N SER A 130 27.86 15.78 -22.23
CA SER A 130 28.03 16.93 -23.15
C SER A 130 26.75 17.77 -23.26
N GLN A 131 25.58 17.16 -23.11
CA GLN A 131 24.28 17.85 -23.17
C GLN A 131 23.34 17.28 -22.12
N LEU A 132 22.49 18.13 -21.57
CA LEU A 132 21.52 17.78 -20.56
C LEU A 132 20.19 18.45 -20.89
N ALA A 133 19.12 17.66 -20.95
CA ALA A 133 17.78 18.20 -21.16
C ALA A 133 17.27 18.87 -19.87
N PRO A 134 16.52 19.99 -19.97
CA PRO A 134 15.88 20.62 -18.81
C PRO A 134 14.91 19.66 -18.09
N SER A 135 14.27 18.76 -18.82
CA SER A 135 13.37 17.72 -18.32
C SER A 135 14.05 16.71 -17.38
N LEU A 136 15.39 16.63 -17.34
CA LEU A 136 16.13 15.76 -16.41
C LEU A 136 16.26 16.36 -14.99
N ALA A 137 15.79 17.57 -14.76
CA ALA A 137 15.72 18.15 -13.42
C ALA A 137 14.69 17.39 -12.53
N VAL A 138 14.89 17.41 -11.22
CA VAL A 138 13.91 16.81 -10.28
C VAL A 138 12.54 17.46 -10.47
N GLY A 139 11.50 16.63 -10.62
CA GLY A 139 10.15 17.07 -10.96
C GLY A 139 9.92 17.33 -12.46
N GLY A 140 10.95 17.21 -13.28
CA GLY A 140 10.83 17.38 -14.75
C GLY A 140 10.06 16.22 -15.38
N ARG A 141 9.26 16.54 -16.38
CA ARG A 141 8.53 15.59 -17.23
C ARG A 141 9.25 15.34 -18.52
N PHE A 142 9.25 14.12 -18.97
CA PHE A 142 9.81 13.71 -20.24
C PHE A 142 8.84 12.80 -21.01
N ARG A 143 8.98 12.78 -22.32
CA ARG A 143 8.24 11.91 -23.23
C ARG A 143 9.07 10.68 -23.63
N ALA A 144 8.38 9.63 -24.03
CA ALA A 144 9.01 8.44 -24.58
C ALA A 144 9.93 8.81 -25.76
N GLY A 145 11.17 8.32 -25.71
CA GLY A 145 12.19 8.60 -26.74
C GLY A 145 12.85 9.97 -26.65
N GLU A 146 12.46 10.83 -25.74
CA GLU A 146 13.14 12.12 -25.52
C GLU A 146 14.56 11.90 -25.05
N THR A 147 15.52 12.65 -25.62
CA THR A 147 16.92 12.58 -25.22
C THR A 147 17.13 13.39 -23.94
N LEU A 148 17.31 12.71 -22.82
CA LEU A 148 17.49 13.32 -21.51
C LEU A 148 18.92 13.79 -21.24
N ALA A 149 19.89 13.01 -21.72
CA ALA A 149 21.31 13.34 -21.61
C ALA A 149 22.06 12.82 -22.83
N VAL A 150 23.15 13.48 -23.19
CA VAL A 150 24.07 13.03 -24.23
C VAL A 150 25.46 12.91 -23.62
N VAL A 151 26.04 11.72 -23.72
CA VAL A 151 27.46 11.48 -23.42
C VAL A 151 28.31 11.95 -24.60
N GLU A 152 29.50 12.47 -24.34
CA GLU A 152 30.46 12.90 -25.35
C GLU A 152 30.64 11.83 -26.47
N GLN A 153 30.41 12.23 -27.71
CA GLN A 153 30.27 11.30 -28.85
C GLN A 153 31.53 11.13 -29.68
N ASP A 154 32.52 11.97 -29.46
CA ASP A 154 33.68 12.06 -30.39
C ASP A 154 34.45 10.73 -30.50
N GLU A 155 34.71 10.07 -29.39
CA GLU A 155 35.38 8.77 -29.38
C GLU A 155 34.54 7.70 -30.13
N PHE A 156 33.24 7.66 -29.87
CA PHE A 156 32.34 6.69 -30.50
C PHE A 156 32.18 6.94 -32.01
N LEU A 157 32.17 8.20 -32.43
CA LEU A 157 32.17 8.56 -33.85
C LEU A 157 33.46 8.12 -34.54
N LEU A 158 34.60 8.27 -33.89
CA LEU A 158 35.89 7.80 -34.41
C LEU A 158 35.92 6.27 -34.52
N LYS A 159 35.45 5.56 -33.52
CA LYS A 159 35.31 4.08 -33.53
C LYS A 159 34.40 3.61 -34.67
N LEU A 160 33.27 4.28 -34.89
CA LEU A 160 32.37 3.96 -35.99
C LEU A 160 33.05 4.19 -37.37
N ARG A 161 33.75 5.30 -37.53
CA ARG A 161 34.47 5.58 -38.77
C ARG A 161 35.57 4.55 -39.05
N GLN A 162 36.29 4.13 -38.01
CA GLN A 162 37.30 3.09 -38.11
C GLN A 162 36.71 1.74 -38.53
N ALA A 163 35.59 1.34 -37.89
CA ALA A 163 34.89 0.10 -38.25
C ALA A 163 34.31 0.11 -39.64
N ALA A 164 33.77 1.26 -40.10
CA ALA A 164 33.31 1.45 -41.46
C ALA A 164 34.44 1.33 -42.49
N ALA A 165 35.60 1.92 -42.18
CA ALA A 165 36.78 1.78 -43.07
C ALA A 165 37.25 0.31 -43.16
N ASP A 166 37.20 -0.46 -42.05
CA ASP A 166 37.53 -1.88 -42.04
C ASP A 166 36.57 -2.70 -42.93
N VAL A 167 35.26 -2.37 -42.95
CA VAL A 167 34.29 -2.96 -43.87
C VAL A 167 34.68 -2.74 -45.32
N GLU A 168 35.12 -1.52 -45.70
CA GLU A 168 35.54 -1.23 -47.08
C GLU A 168 36.81 -2.01 -47.46
N VAL A 169 37.78 -2.15 -46.55
CA VAL A 169 38.96 -2.99 -46.77
C VAL A 169 38.58 -4.45 -47.01
N GLN A 170 37.69 -5.02 -46.19
CA GLN A 170 37.25 -6.42 -46.37
C GLN A 170 36.40 -6.58 -47.64
N ARG A 171 35.62 -5.59 -48.01
CA ARG A 171 34.86 -5.58 -49.27
C ARG A 171 35.79 -5.63 -50.45
N ALA A 172 36.84 -4.78 -50.47
CA ALA A 172 37.84 -4.77 -51.54
C ALA A 172 38.61 -6.10 -51.62
N ASN A 173 38.92 -6.71 -50.47
CA ASN A 173 39.54 -8.04 -50.40
C ASN A 173 38.65 -9.13 -51.02
N LEU A 174 37.33 -9.12 -50.71
CA LEU A 174 36.37 -10.04 -51.32
C LEU A 174 36.32 -9.87 -52.85
N GLN A 175 36.25 -8.63 -53.34
CA GLN A 175 36.26 -8.33 -54.76
C GLN A 175 37.55 -8.83 -55.47
N LEU A 176 38.70 -8.65 -54.82
CA LEU A 176 39.95 -9.18 -55.29
C LEU A 176 39.94 -10.70 -55.41
N GLN A 177 39.42 -11.41 -54.40
CA GLN A 177 39.32 -12.89 -54.47
C GLN A 177 38.35 -13.34 -55.56
N GLN A 178 37.23 -12.63 -55.74
CA GLN A 178 36.28 -12.89 -56.83
C GLN A 178 36.90 -12.71 -58.17
N ALA A 179 37.61 -11.57 -58.43
CA ALA A 179 38.30 -11.32 -59.69
C ALA A 179 39.38 -12.39 -59.98
N LYS A 180 40.11 -12.83 -58.94
CA LYS A 180 41.09 -13.94 -59.12
C LYS A 180 40.39 -15.26 -59.47
N SER A 181 39.25 -15.54 -58.87
CA SER A 181 38.43 -16.71 -59.14
C SER A 181 37.94 -16.71 -60.58
N ASP A 182 37.39 -15.58 -61.04
CA ASP A 182 36.88 -15.43 -62.39
C ASP A 182 37.97 -15.66 -63.44
N ALA A 183 39.16 -15.09 -63.21
CA ALA A 183 40.30 -15.32 -64.09
C ALA A 183 40.75 -16.79 -64.09
N ALA A 184 40.77 -17.46 -62.89
CA ALA A 184 41.15 -18.86 -62.79
C ALA A 184 40.13 -19.80 -63.46
N VAL A 185 38.83 -19.50 -63.31
CA VAL A 185 37.73 -20.24 -63.97
C VAL A 185 37.82 -20.08 -65.48
N GLN A 186 38.04 -18.87 -66.01
CA GLN A 186 38.20 -18.64 -67.41
C GLN A 186 39.44 -19.38 -67.99
N ASN A 187 40.56 -19.32 -67.35
CA ASN A 187 41.78 -20.04 -67.80
C ASN A 187 41.57 -21.57 -67.78
N TYR A 188 40.92 -22.08 -66.79
CA TYR A 188 40.59 -23.52 -66.66
C TYR A 188 39.64 -23.98 -67.78
N ALA A 189 38.63 -23.18 -68.13
CA ALA A 189 37.67 -23.45 -69.19
C ALA A 189 38.32 -23.45 -70.61
N LEU A 190 39.32 -22.61 -70.82
CA LEU A 190 40.09 -22.61 -72.05
C LEU A 190 40.88 -23.89 -72.28
N ILE A 191 41.40 -24.47 -71.15
CA ILE A 191 42.20 -25.71 -71.22
C ILE A 191 41.32 -26.96 -71.16
N ASN A 192 40.18 -26.90 -70.53
CA ASN A 192 39.29 -28.03 -70.30
C ASN A 192 37.82 -27.68 -70.62
N PRO A 193 37.45 -27.50 -71.88
CA PRO A 193 36.19 -26.91 -72.32
C PRO A 193 34.94 -27.74 -71.94
N ASN A 194 35.09 -29.05 -71.64
CA ASN A 194 33.98 -29.96 -71.30
C ASN A 194 34.04 -30.48 -69.87
N ARG A 195 34.79 -29.89 -68.98
CA ARG A 195 34.91 -30.32 -67.58
C ARG A 195 34.38 -29.27 -66.63
N ASN A 196 33.64 -29.75 -65.60
CA ASN A 196 33.22 -28.89 -64.49
C ASN A 196 34.47 -28.34 -63.79
N VAL A 197 34.42 -27.06 -63.45
CA VAL A 197 35.52 -26.37 -62.74
C VAL A 197 35.53 -26.87 -61.28
N PRO A 198 36.62 -27.46 -60.80
CA PRO A 198 36.72 -27.85 -59.40
C PRO A 198 36.64 -26.62 -58.46
N ALA A 199 35.98 -26.76 -57.29
CA ALA A 199 35.79 -25.68 -56.32
C ALA A 199 37.15 -25.06 -55.87
N LEU A 200 38.22 -25.85 -55.83
CA LEU A 200 39.55 -25.40 -55.47
C LEU A 200 40.16 -24.47 -56.56
N VAL A 201 39.88 -24.77 -57.84
CA VAL A 201 40.29 -23.91 -58.98
C VAL A 201 39.48 -22.60 -59.00
N ALA A 202 38.20 -22.69 -58.64
CA ALA A 202 37.30 -21.56 -58.49
C ALA A 202 37.57 -20.75 -57.18
N LEU A 203 38.64 -21.07 -56.46
CA LEU A 203 38.99 -20.40 -55.19
C LEU A 203 37.85 -20.33 -54.18
N GLY A 204 36.92 -21.30 -54.19
CA GLY A 204 35.72 -21.33 -53.33
C GLY A 204 36.01 -21.12 -51.85
N PRO A 205 36.97 -21.86 -51.25
CA PRO A 205 37.33 -21.65 -49.81
C PRO A 205 37.86 -20.25 -49.53
N GLN A 206 38.63 -19.63 -50.44
CA GLN A 206 39.18 -18.28 -50.28
C GLN A 206 38.09 -17.21 -50.33
N ILE A 207 37.14 -17.38 -51.26
CA ILE A 207 35.95 -16.50 -51.35
C ILE A 207 35.11 -16.64 -50.07
N ALA A 208 34.85 -17.87 -49.60
CA ALA A 208 34.10 -18.10 -48.39
C ALA A 208 34.77 -17.48 -47.15
N GLN A 209 36.12 -17.56 -47.09
CA GLN A 209 36.90 -16.91 -46.05
C GLN A 209 36.76 -15.37 -46.11
N ALA A 210 36.92 -14.79 -47.31
CA ALA A 210 36.78 -13.33 -47.48
C ALA A 210 35.34 -12.85 -47.18
N GLN A 211 34.32 -13.62 -47.55
CA GLN A 211 32.93 -13.34 -47.16
C GLN A 211 32.74 -13.36 -45.64
N ALA A 212 33.29 -14.35 -44.93
CA ALA A 212 33.22 -14.41 -43.48
C ALA A 212 33.93 -13.24 -42.80
N GLN A 213 35.11 -12.81 -43.37
CA GLN A 213 35.84 -11.63 -42.88
C GLN A 213 35.06 -10.33 -43.10
N LEU A 214 34.40 -10.16 -44.23
CA LEU A 214 33.51 -9.02 -44.50
C LEU A 214 32.31 -9.01 -43.52
N GLN A 215 31.70 -10.17 -43.30
CA GLN A 215 30.59 -10.26 -42.36
C GLN A 215 31.02 -9.90 -40.91
N ALA A 216 32.18 -10.36 -40.47
CA ALA A 216 32.75 -10.01 -39.18
C ALA A 216 33.05 -8.50 -39.06
N ALA A 217 33.53 -7.86 -40.11
CA ALA A 217 33.74 -6.40 -40.15
C ALA A 217 32.41 -5.65 -40.04
N LYS A 218 31.38 -6.06 -40.80
CA LYS A 218 30.03 -5.47 -40.71
C LYS A 218 29.47 -5.58 -39.29
N SER A 219 29.60 -6.74 -38.62
CA SER A 219 29.15 -6.89 -37.24
C SER A 219 29.87 -5.94 -36.27
N ARG A 220 31.18 -5.67 -36.50
CA ARG A 220 31.93 -4.68 -35.70
C ARG A 220 31.42 -3.26 -35.92
N GLU A 221 31.10 -2.90 -37.18
CA GLU A 221 30.50 -1.61 -37.54
C GLU A 221 29.14 -1.44 -36.82
N GLU A 222 28.27 -2.47 -36.83
CA GLU A 222 26.98 -2.46 -36.13
C GLU A 222 27.14 -2.24 -34.65
N ILE A 223 28.12 -2.92 -34.00
CA ILE A 223 28.43 -2.71 -32.58
C ILE A 223 28.83 -1.27 -32.30
N ALA A 224 29.75 -0.71 -33.11
CA ALA A 224 30.20 0.69 -32.97
C ALA A 224 29.05 1.69 -33.14
N LYS A 225 28.13 1.40 -34.09
CA LYS A 225 26.91 2.19 -34.32
C LYS A 225 25.97 2.13 -33.09
N LEU A 226 25.79 0.95 -32.50
CA LEU A 226 24.98 0.75 -31.30
C LEU A 226 25.59 1.48 -30.10
N GLU A 227 26.91 1.43 -29.93
CA GLU A 227 27.60 2.18 -28.85
C GLU A 227 27.40 3.69 -29.03
N LEU A 228 27.48 4.21 -30.23
CA LEU A 228 27.17 5.61 -30.52
C LEU A 228 25.69 5.96 -30.24
N GLN A 229 24.76 5.09 -30.57
CA GLN A 229 23.35 5.31 -30.23
C GLN A 229 23.14 5.37 -28.71
N ARG A 230 23.82 4.50 -27.95
CA ARG A 230 23.76 4.43 -26.48
C ARG A 230 24.35 5.64 -25.77
N THR A 231 25.07 6.53 -26.49
CA THR A 231 25.52 7.82 -25.93
C THR A 231 24.35 8.77 -25.69
N ARG A 232 23.21 8.58 -26.34
CA ARG A 232 21.99 9.33 -26.11
C ARG A 232 21.13 8.56 -25.12
N PHE A 233 20.98 9.11 -23.93
CA PHE A 233 20.16 8.49 -22.91
C PHE A 233 18.69 8.85 -23.14
N THR A 234 17.86 7.85 -23.41
CA THR A 234 16.42 7.98 -23.64
C THR A 234 15.68 6.90 -22.85
N LEU A 235 14.41 7.13 -22.53
CA LEU A 235 13.52 6.13 -21.93
C LEU A 235 12.35 5.82 -22.88
N PRO A 236 11.84 4.56 -22.89
CA PRO A 236 10.79 4.15 -23.83
C PRO A 236 9.36 4.47 -23.36
N PHE A 237 9.19 5.27 -22.32
CA PHE A 237 7.92 5.63 -21.72
C PHE A 237 7.88 7.11 -21.33
N ASP A 238 6.68 7.66 -21.18
CA ASP A 238 6.45 8.99 -20.62
C ASP A 238 6.58 8.95 -19.10
N GLY A 239 7.26 9.93 -18.50
CA GLY A 239 7.51 9.85 -17.07
C GLY A 239 7.94 11.14 -16.40
N MET A 240 8.24 11.01 -15.12
CA MET A 240 8.73 12.09 -14.26
C MET A 240 10.02 11.69 -13.53
N ILE A 241 10.92 12.66 -13.40
CA ILE A 241 12.20 12.50 -12.69
C ILE A 241 11.99 12.74 -11.20
N THR A 242 12.32 11.75 -10.37
CA THR A 242 12.25 11.87 -8.89
C THR A 242 13.58 12.29 -8.29
N ARG A 243 14.68 11.81 -8.88
CA ARG A 243 16.04 12.16 -8.45
C ARG A 243 16.95 12.32 -9.68
N SER A 244 17.81 13.29 -9.65
CA SER A 244 18.83 13.50 -10.66
C SER A 244 20.10 14.05 -10.00
N SER A 245 21.22 13.42 -10.27
CA SER A 245 22.55 13.92 -9.90
C SER A 245 23.37 14.32 -11.13
N ALA A 246 22.77 14.24 -12.32
CA ALA A 246 23.43 14.53 -13.58
C ALA A 246 23.75 16.03 -13.70
N GLN A 247 25.00 16.32 -14.05
CA GLN A 247 25.46 17.69 -14.30
C GLN A 247 26.25 17.74 -15.63
N LEU A 248 26.15 18.87 -16.31
CA LEU A 248 26.95 19.10 -17.52
C LEU A 248 28.44 18.97 -17.21
N GLY A 249 29.18 18.23 -18.02
CA GLY A 249 30.60 17.96 -17.81
C GLY A 249 30.92 16.85 -16.79
N GLN A 250 29.94 16.29 -16.09
CA GLN A 250 30.11 15.19 -15.16
C GLN A 250 30.45 13.89 -15.90
N LEU A 251 31.36 13.09 -15.32
CA LEU A 251 31.66 11.73 -15.79
C LEU A 251 30.59 10.77 -15.29
N VAL A 252 29.93 10.07 -16.20
CA VAL A 252 29.04 8.95 -15.90
C VAL A 252 29.67 7.63 -16.29
N SER A 253 29.34 6.58 -15.56
CA SER A 253 29.90 5.25 -15.79
C SER A 253 28.79 4.24 -16.05
N ASN A 254 29.03 3.32 -16.97
CA ASN A 254 28.13 2.21 -17.24
C ASN A 254 27.84 1.45 -15.92
N GLY A 255 26.56 1.13 -15.68
CA GLY A 255 26.09 0.41 -14.50
C GLY A 255 25.91 1.26 -13.24
N LYS A 256 26.22 2.57 -13.23
CA LYS A 256 26.00 3.47 -12.11
C LYS A 256 24.84 4.42 -12.38
N ALA A 257 23.80 4.35 -11.56
CA ALA A 257 22.66 5.25 -11.69
C ALA A 257 23.05 6.71 -11.42
N PHE A 258 22.57 7.62 -12.25
CA PHE A 258 22.70 9.07 -12.07
C PHE A 258 21.38 9.76 -11.76
N GLY A 259 20.31 9.00 -11.61
CA GLY A 259 18.99 9.51 -11.28
C GLY A 259 17.97 8.39 -11.13
N GLN A 260 16.72 8.78 -10.93
CA GLN A 260 15.58 7.88 -10.83
C GLN A 260 14.34 8.57 -11.40
N ALA A 261 13.51 7.79 -12.07
CA ALA A 261 12.25 8.23 -12.68
C ALA A 261 11.15 7.20 -12.41
N TYR A 262 9.92 7.59 -12.71
CA TYR A 262 8.80 6.65 -12.83
C TYR A 262 7.98 6.95 -14.08
N ALA A 263 7.32 5.93 -14.59
CA ALA A 263 6.40 6.08 -15.72
C ALA A 263 5.05 6.63 -15.24
N THR A 264 4.45 7.56 -15.98
CA THR A 264 3.17 8.17 -15.60
C THR A 264 2.02 7.17 -15.58
N ASP A 265 2.09 6.11 -16.36
CA ASP A 265 1.13 5.01 -16.38
C ASP A 265 1.32 4.00 -15.24
N SER A 266 2.43 4.10 -14.49
CA SER A 266 2.71 3.25 -13.33
C SER A 266 2.18 3.80 -12.00
N VAL A 267 1.41 4.89 -12.04
CA VAL A 267 0.82 5.51 -10.84
C VAL A 267 -0.46 4.76 -10.48
N GLU A 268 -0.54 4.31 -9.25
CA GLU A 268 -1.68 3.59 -8.72
C GLU A 268 -2.03 4.07 -7.31
N LEU A 269 -3.28 3.91 -6.93
CA LEU A 269 -3.72 4.17 -5.57
C LEU A 269 -3.66 2.87 -4.77
N VAL A 270 -3.00 2.90 -3.64
CA VAL A 270 -2.83 1.77 -2.74
C VAL A 270 -3.60 2.04 -1.45
N ALA A 271 -4.59 1.21 -1.17
CA ALA A 271 -5.42 1.32 0.03
C ALA A 271 -5.29 0.07 0.91
N PRO A 272 -4.92 0.21 2.18
CA PRO A 272 -4.95 -0.87 3.14
C PRO A 272 -6.40 -1.09 3.62
N ILE A 273 -6.94 -2.29 3.44
CA ILE A 273 -8.31 -2.66 3.82
C ILE A 273 -8.25 -3.80 4.85
N ALA A 274 -9.08 -3.69 5.90
CA ALA A 274 -9.18 -4.73 6.92
C ALA A 274 -9.73 -6.03 6.33
N GLN A 275 -9.25 -7.18 6.82
CA GLN A 275 -9.67 -8.49 6.31
C GLN A 275 -11.20 -8.70 6.38
N LEU A 276 -11.85 -8.18 7.42
CA LEU A 276 -13.30 -8.28 7.58
C LEU A 276 -14.05 -7.49 6.49
N ASP A 277 -13.56 -6.30 6.16
CA ASP A 277 -14.19 -5.46 5.13
C ASP A 277 -13.92 -6.02 3.73
N LEU A 278 -12.74 -6.62 3.53
CA LEU A 278 -12.44 -7.34 2.29
C LEU A 278 -13.40 -8.53 2.07
N ALA A 279 -13.73 -9.27 3.14
CA ALA A 279 -14.69 -10.37 3.08
C ALA A 279 -16.12 -9.87 2.74
N ARG A 280 -16.49 -8.68 3.22
CA ARG A 280 -17.78 -8.04 2.89
C ARG A 280 -17.87 -7.56 1.45
N LEU A 281 -16.73 -7.21 0.85
CA LEU A 281 -16.65 -6.75 -0.55
C LEU A 281 -16.64 -7.90 -1.56
N ALA A 282 -16.47 -9.14 -1.13
CA ALA A 282 -16.27 -10.28 -2.03
C ALA A 282 -17.39 -10.43 -3.10
N PRO A 283 -17.07 -10.66 -4.40
CA PRO A 283 -15.74 -10.60 -5.00
C PRO A 283 -15.22 -9.16 -5.06
N VAL A 284 -13.92 -8.97 -4.77
CA VAL A 284 -13.34 -7.63 -4.59
C VAL A 284 -12.90 -7.00 -5.92
N GLU A 285 -12.39 -7.81 -6.83
CA GLU A 285 -11.91 -7.38 -8.14
C GLU A 285 -13.02 -6.74 -8.98
N ASN A 286 -12.68 -5.70 -9.73
CA ASN A 286 -13.61 -4.91 -10.55
C ASN A 286 -14.73 -4.18 -9.76
N ARG A 287 -14.63 -4.07 -8.43
CA ARG A 287 -15.55 -3.24 -7.66
C ARG A 287 -15.33 -1.78 -7.98
N ARG A 288 -16.43 -1.04 -8.13
CA ARG A 288 -16.40 0.42 -8.30
C ARG A 288 -15.92 1.09 -7.04
N VAL A 289 -15.10 2.10 -7.23
CA VAL A 289 -14.54 2.91 -6.16
C VAL A 289 -14.71 4.37 -6.52
N GLN A 290 -15.30 5.12 -5.63
CA GLN A 290 -15.27 6.57 -5.68
C GLN A 290 -14.04 7.04 -4.92
N VAL A 291 -13.20 7.78 -5.60
CA VAL A 291 -11.90 8.25 -5.10
C VAL A 291 -11.96 9.75 -4.94
N PHE A 292 -11.65 10.25 -3.75
CA PHE A 292 -11.61 11.67 -3.43
C PHE A 292 -10.17 12.07 -3.15
N ILE A 293 -9.59 12.91 -4.01
CA ILE A 293 -8.21 13.41 -3.87
C ILE A 293 -8.22 14.91 -4.12
N ALA A 294 -7.61 15.67 -3.20
CA ALA A 294 -7.45 17.12 -3.33
C ALA A 294 -8.74 17.89 -3.70
N GLY A 295 -9.90 17.42 -3.19
CA GLY A 295 -11.19 18.02 -3.45
C GLY A 295 -11.87 17.59 -4.77
N ASN A 296 -11.22 16.77 -5.58
CA ASN A 296 -11.77 16.20 -6.80
C ASN A 296 -12.29 14.79 -6.55
N GLN A 297 -13.36 14.41 -7.24
CA GLN A 297 -13.94 13.08 -7.20
C GLN A 297 -13.71 12.36 -8.53
N PHE A 298 -13.22 11.12 -8.43
CA PHE A 298 -12.97 10.25 -9.58
C PHE A 298 -13.66 8.92 -9.39
N GLU A 299 -14.08 8.30 -10.48
CA GLU A 299 -14.55 6.92 -10.49
C GLU A 299 -13.43 6.00 -10.99
N ALA A 300 -13.19 4.95 -10.24
CA ALA A 300 -12.20 3.93 -10.58
C ALA A 300 -12.74 2.53 -10.26
N SER A 301 -11.96 1.52 -10.52
CA SER A 301 -12.28 0.15 -10.13
C SER A 301 -11.05 -0.53 -9.51
N ILE A 302 -11.29 -1.46 -8.61
CA ILE A 302 -10.24 -2.28 -8.03
C ILE A 302 -9.68 -3.20 -9.11
N ASP A 303 -8.37 -3.13 -9.34
CA ASP A 303 -7.66 -4.00 -10.28
C ASP A 303 -7.29 -5.33 -9.61
N ARG A 304 -6.62 -5.25 -8.48
CA ARG A 304 -6.11 -6.43 -7.77
C ARG A 304 -6.03 -6.23 -6.26
N VAL A 305 -5.99 -7.34 -5.56
CA VAL A 305 -5.74 -7.40 -4.10
C VAL A 305 -4.36 -8.02 -3.88
N GLY A 306 -3.58 -7.44 -2.98
CA GLY A 306 -2.27 -7.97 -2.61
C GLY A 306 -2.38 -9.39 -2.03
N ALA A 307 -1.47 -10.26 -2.44
CA ALA A 307 -1.44 -11.66 -1.98
C ALA A 307 -1.05 -11.81 -0.50
N GLU A 308 -0.46 -10.76 0.09
CA GLU A 308 0.03 -10.78 1.47
C GLU A 308 -0.70 -9.74 2.32
N LEU A 309 -0.97 -10.10 3.55
CA LEU A 309 -1.42 -9.16 4.57
C LEU A 309 -0.20 -8.51 5.23
N ASP A 310 -0.29 -7.21 5.51
CA ASP A 310 0.72 -6.54 6.30
C ASP A 310 0.82 -7.20 7.70
N PRO A 311 2.00 -7.66 8.12
CA PRO A 311 2.14 -8.44 9.35
C PRO A 311 1.84 -7.65 10.63
N ARG A 312 1.89 -6.32 10.58
CA ARG A 312 1.62 -5.44 11.73
C ARG A 312 0.16 -5.06 11.82
N SER A 313 -0.40 -4.57 10.72
CA SER A 313 -1.80 -4.10 10.67
C SER A 313 -2.79 -5.20 10.33
N ARG A 314 -2.37 -6.31 9.72
CA ARG A 314 -3.20 -7.38 9.14
C ARG A 314 -4.16 -6.88 8.06
N PHE A 315 -3.81 -5.78 7.40
CA PHE A 315 -4.58 -5.24 6.29
C PHE A 315 -4.07 -5.79 4.97
N ALA A 316 -4.98 -6.05 4.05
CA ALA A 316 -4.65 -6.34 2.65
C ALA A 316 -4.49 -5.02 1.89
N LYS A 317 -3.52 -4.96 0.99
CA LYS A 317 -3.39 -3.82 0.08
C LYS A 317 -4.28 -4.05 -1.14
N VAL A 318 -5.13 -3.10 -1.42
CA VAL A 318 -5.93 -3.06 -2.64
C VAL A 318 -5.33 -2.03 -3.57
N TYR A 319 -5.21 -2.39 -4.84
CA TYR A 319 -4.58 -1.58 -5.87
C TYR A 319 -5.62 -1.10 -6.87
N ILE A 320 -5.64 0.19 -7.11
CA ILE A 320 -6.60 0.88 -7.98
C ILE A 320 -5.79 1.70 -8.98
N PRO A 321 -5.78 1.34 -10.29
CA PRO A 321 -5.05 2.08 -11.30
C PRO A 321 -5.67 3.45 -11.48
N LEU A 322 -4.83 4.46 -11.60
CA LEU A 322 -5.23 5.82 -11.90
C LEU A 322 -5.02 6.06 -13.40
N SER A 323 -6.09 6.25 -14.15
CA SER A 323 -5.98 6.51 -15.59
C SER A 323 -5.34 7.86 -15.89
N GLN A 324 -4.67 7.98 -17.05
CA GLN A 324 -4.07 9.25 -17.48
C GLN A 324 -5.10 10.40 -17.57
N THR A 325 -6.34 10.10 -17.93
CA THR A 325 -7.43 11.08 -17.93
C THR A 325 -7.76 11.63 -16.54
N MET A 326 -7.55 10.85 -15.48
CA MET A 326 -7.67 11.32 -14.10
C MET A 326 -6.48 12.19 -13.70
N LEU A 327 -5.30 11.92 -14.28
CA LEU A 327 -4.10 12.70 -14.06
C LEU A 327 -4.13 14.06 -14.77
N GLU A 328 -4.88 14.18 -15.89
CA GLU A 328 -4.95 15.36 -16.74
C GLU A 328 -6.16 16.26 -16.47
N ASN A 329 -7.23 15.72 -15.86
CA ASN A 329 -8.51 16.43 -15.64
C ASN A 329 -8.54 17.35 -14.40
N THR A 330 -7.41 17.62 -13.81
CA THR A 330 -7.31 18.63 -12.76
C THR A 330 -7.22 20.00 -13.46
N ASP A 331 -8.26 20.82 -13.33
CA ASP A 331 -8.35 22.19 -13.86
C ASP A 331 -7.22 23.08 -13.26
N GLY A 332 -6.05 22.98 -13.81
CA GLY A 332 -4.89 23.75 -13.38
C GLY A 332 -3.59 22.99 -13.66
N ALA A 333 -2.78 23.50 -14.55
CA ALA A 333 -1.58 22.88 -15.12
C ALA A 333 -0.50 22.39 -14.12
N ASP A 334 -0.71 22.48 -12.80
CA ASP A 334 0.26 22.13 -11.76
C ASP A 334 -0.22 21.04 -10.75
N ASP A 335 -1.47 20.60 -10.81
CA ASP A 335 -2.07 19.72 -9.79
C ASP A 335 -2.17 18.25 -10.23
N LEU A 336 -1.07 17.73 -10.72
CA LEU A 336 -0.95 16.29 -10.95
C LEU A 336 -1.00 15.52 -9.65
N LEU A 337 -1.68 14.39 -9.71
CA LEU A 337 -1.61 13.37 -8.66
C LEU A 337 -0.16 12.93 -8.48
N LYS A 338 0.45 13.37 -7.39
CA LYS A 338 1.85 13.07 -7.06
C LYS A 338 1.90 11.86 -6.13
N PRO A 339 2.87 10.95 -6.30
CA PRO A 339 3.12 9.91 -5.32
C PRO A 339 3.25 10.49 -3.91
N GLY A 340 2.57 9.87 -2.95
CA GLY A 340 2.49 10.34 -1.58
C GLY A 340 1.24 11.15 -1.23
N MET A 341 0.40 11.53 -2.18
CA MET A 341 -0.90 12.14 -1.90
C MET A 341 -1.85 11.13 -1.28
N PHE A 342 -2.67 11.60 -0.33
CA PHE A 342 -3.71 10.78 0.28
C PHE A 342 -5.04 10.91 -0.47
N ALA A 343 -5.80 9.83 -0.44
CA ALA A 343 -7.12 9.73 -1.03
C ALA A 343 -8.09 9.06 -0.06
N ASP A 344 -9.31 9.57 -0.01
CA ASP A 344 -10.43 8.91 0.63
C ASP A 344 -11.18 8.07 -0.41
N LEU A 345 -11.58 6.88 -0.02
CA LEU A 345 -12.19 5.89 -0.90
C LEU A 345 -13.54 5.45 -0.37
N VAL A 346 -14.52 5.37 -1.24
CA VAL A 346 -15.79 4.70 -0.99
C VAL A 346 -15.92 3.55 -1.98
N ILE A 347 -15.79 2.33 -1.49
CA ILE A 347 -15.82 1.10 -2.29
C ILE A 347 -17.23 0.54 -2.25
N GLU A 348 -17.84 0.34 -3.41
CA GLU A 348 -19.14 -0.26 -3.55
C GLU A 348 -19.07 -1.78 -3.37
N GLY A 349 -19.69 -2.28 -2.33
CA GLY A 349 -19.83 -3.71 -2.06
C GLY A 349 -21.01 -4.36 -2.78
N PRO A 350 -21.32 -5.62 -2.45
CA PRO A 350 -22.48 -6.31 -3.01
C PRO A 350 -23.80 -5.70 -2.52
N ALA A 351 -24.82 -5.78 -3.35
CA ALA A 351 -26.19 -5.49 -2.96
C ALA A 351 -26.82 -6.77 -2.40
N HIS A 352 -27.42 -6.65 -1.21
CA HIS A 352 -28.07 -7.76 -0.52
C HIS A 352 -29.59 -7.64 -0.65
N ALA A 353 -30.22 -8.63 -1.26
CA ALA A 353 -31.67 -8.74 -1.30
C ALA A 353 -32.19 -9.15 0.09
N ASN A 354 -33.43 -8.77 0.41
CA ASN A 354 -34.07 -9.06 1.70
C ASN A 354 -33.22 -8.62 2.90
N SER A 355 -32.67 -7.43 2.82
CA SER A 355 -31.92 -6.76 3.89
C SER A 355 -32.70 -5.60 4.47
N LEU A 356 -32.33 -5.19 5.66
CA LEU A 356 -32.92 -4.02 6.35
C LEU A 356 -31.81 -2.97 6.51
N LEU A 357 -32.16 -1.73 6.18
CA LEU A 357 -31.32 -0.57 6.47
C LEU A 357 -31.79 0.07 7.77
N LEU A 358 -30.87 0.14 8.74
CA LEU A 358 -31.16 0.65 10.07
C LEU A 358 -30.21 1.79 10.41
N PRO A 359 -30.70 2.86 11.06
CA PRO A 359 -29.81 3.86 11.60
C PRO A 359 -28.87 3.25 12.65
N GLU A 360 -27.66 3.75 12.79
CA GLU A 360 -26.68 3.26 13.77
C GLU A 360 -27.21 3.27 15.21
N ALA A 361 -28.11 4.22 15.51
CA ALA A 361 -28.75 4.32 16.81
C ALA A 361 -29.65 3.10 17.18
N ALA A 362 -29.97 2.21 16.23
CA ALA A 362 -30.70 0.98 16.50
C ALA A 362 -29.80 -0.13 17.07
N LEU A 363 -28.48 -0.05 16.83
CA LEU A 363 -27.52 -1.04 17.29
C LEU A 363 -27.09 -0.70 18.72
N GLN A 364 -27.29 -1.63 19.65
CA GLN A 364 -26.85 -1.47 21.04
C GLN A 364 -25.36 -1.78 21.17
N GLY A 365 -24.74 -1.31 22.26
CA GLY A 365 -23.32 -1.55 22.53
C GLY A 365 -22.90 -3.04 22.59
N SER A 366 -23.88 -3.94 22.82
CA SER A 366 -23.69 -5.41 22.78
C SER A 366 -23.72 -5.99 21.36
N GLY A 367 -24.02 -5.19 20.33
CA GLY A 367 -24.27 -5.68 18.97
C GLY A 367 -25.67 -6.23 18.74
N ALA A 368 -26.54 -6.21 19.75
CA ALA A 368 -27.95 -6.60 19.64
C ALA A 368 -28.83 -5.43 19.20
N ILE A 369 -30.03 -5.75 18.70
CA ILE A 369 -31.08 -4.81 18.34
C ILE A 369 -32.32 -5.13 19.21
N TRP A 370 -32.92 -4.11 19.81
CA TRP A 370 -34.17 -4.28 20.53
C TRP A 370 -35.36 -4.23 19.54
N VAL A 371 -36.18 -5.28 19.61
CA VAL A 371 -37.43 -5.39 18.87
C VAL A 371 -38.60 -5.43 19.87
N VAL A 372 -39.70 -4.76 19.54
CA VAL A 372 -40.92 -4.83 20.35
C VAL A 372 -41.84 -5.94 19.82
N ARG A 373 -42.22 -6.86 20.67
CA ARG A 373 -43.22 -7.90 20.37
C ARG A 373 -44.18 -8.06 21.55
N GLY A 374 -45.45 -7.92 21.29
CA GLY A 374 -46.50 -7.97 22.30
C GLY A 374 -46.29 -6.93 23.39
N GLY A 375 -45.83 -5.71 23.06
CA GLY A 375 -45.54 -4.65 24.01
C GLY A 375 -44.36 -4.91 24.93
N ARG A 376 -43.49 -5.85 24.60
CA ARG A 376 -42.30 -6.22 25.39
C ARG A 376 -41.03 -6.16 24.50
N LEU A 377 -39.91 -5.80 25.16
CA LEU A 377 -38.59 -5.80 24.51
C LEU A 377 -38.08 -7.24 24.34
N GLN A 378 -37.58 -7.52 23.13
CA GLN A 378 -36.80 -8.73 22.85
C GLN A 378 -35.47 -8.30 22.19
N ASP A 379 -34.38 -8.90 22.63
CA ASP A 379 -33.08 -8.74 22.00
C ASP A 379 -32.96 -9.68 20.81
N VAL A 380 -32.51 -9.14 19.69
CA VAL A 380 -32.23 -9.91 18.49
C VAL A 380 -30.80 -9.60 18.10
N GLN A 381 -30.01 -10.62 17.81
CA GLN A 381 -28.67 -10.48 17.25
C GLN A 381 -28.75 -10.62 15.72
N PRO A 382 -28.83 -9.52 14.98
CA PRO A 382 -28.93 -9.58 13.54
C PRO A 382 -27.60 -9.97 12.91
N THR A 383 -27.64 -10.61 11.77
CA THR A 383 -26.44 -10.80 10.93
C THR A 383 -26.11 -9.47 10.26
N LEU A 384 -25.04 -8.82 10.73
CA LEU A 384 -24.53 -7.58 10.12
C LEU A 384 -23.88 -7.89 8.76
N LEU A 385 -24.45 -7.40 7.67
CA LEU A 385 -23.94 -7.54 6.32
C LEU A 385 -22.88 -6.48 6.02
N GLY A 386 -23.09 -5.26 6.51
CA GLY A 386 -22.17 -4.15 6.34
C GLY A 386 -22.77 -2.81 6.74
N ARG A 387 -22.21 -1.75 6.19
CA ARG A 387 -22.67 -0.37 6.39
C ARG A 387 -22.78 0.34 5.05
N ASN A 388 -23.50 1.42 5.01
CA ASN A 388 -23.50 2.40 3.93
C ASN A 388 -23.58 3.83 4.50
N ALA A 389 -23.71 4.83 3.66
CA ALA A 389 -23.81 6.23 4.09
C ALA A 389 -25.02 6.52 5.01
N ASP A 390 -26.09 5.72 4.90
CA ASP A 390 -27.38 5.96 5.57
C ASP A 390 -27.49 5.16 6.89
N GLY A 391 -26.62 4.14 7.12
CA GLY A 391 -26.62 3.34 8.34
C GLY A 391 -26.04 1.94 8.19
N ILE A 392 -26.54 1.01 9.00
CA ILE A 392 -26.14 -0.40 9.02
C ILE A 392 -27.08 -1.24 8.17
N VAL A 393 -26.51 -2.13 7.38
CA VAL A 393 -27.25 -3.11 6.58
C VAL A 393 -27.19 -4.46 7.28
N VAL A 394 -28.35 -5.00 7.64
CA VAL A 394 -28.48 -6.29 8.29
C VAL A 394 -29.33 -7.25 7.46
N ALA A 395 -29.12 -8.56 7.60
CA ALA A 395 -30.00 -9.54 6.97
C ALA A 395 -31.43 -9.39 7.48
N GLY A 396 -32.41 -9.60 6.61
CA GLY A 396 -33.83 -9.50 7.00
C GLY A 396 -34.19 -10.47 8.12
N PHE A 397 -34.88 -9.97 9.12
CA PHE A 397 -35.42 -10.74 10.24
C PHE A 397 -36.83 -10.21 10.59
N ASP A 398 -37.57 -10.94 11.44
CA ASP A 398 -38.88 -10.52 11.88
C ASP A 398 -38.77 -9.33 12.87
N ILE A 399 -39.23 -8.16 12.44
CA ILE A 399 -39.15 -6.90 13.18
C ILE A 399 -40.26 -6.71 14.24
N GLY A 400 -41.24 -7.63 14.31
CA GLY A 400 -42.37 -7.51 15.23
C GLY A 400 -43.15 -6.21 15.04
N GLU A 401 -43.39 -5.47 16.14
CA GLU A 401 -44.09 -4.17 16.14
C GLU A 401 -43.14 -3.00 15.80
N GLY A 402 -41.83 -3.26 15.71
CA GLY A 402 -40.83 -2.30 15.31
C GLY A 402 -39.50 -2.46 16.05
N ILE A 403 -38.50 -1.81 15.51
CA ILE A 403 -37.11 -1.77 16.02
C ILE A 403 -36.91 -0.51 16.85
N VAL A 404 -36.39 -0.65 18.04
CA VAL A 404 -36.13 0.48 18.95
C VAL A 404 -34.91 1.27 18.52
N ILE A 405 -35.03 2.60 18.49
CA ILE A 405 -33.92 3.52 18.27
C ILE A 405 -33.49 4.14 19.61
N GLY A 406 -32.17 4.19 19.82
CA GLY A 406 -31.58 4.78 21.02
C GLY A 406 -31.38 3.76 22.14
N SER A 407 -30.73 4.21 23.23
CA SER A 407 -30.44 3.38 24.37
C SER A 407 -31.57 3.48 25.41
N ILE A 408 -31.96 2.36 25.96
CA ILE A 408 -32.93 2.31 27.07
C ILE A 408 -32.15 1.97 28.34
N ALA A 409 -32.17 2.85 29.32
CA ALA A 409 -31.52 2.61 30.60
C ALA A 409 -32.18 1.41 31.31
N GLY A 410 -31.37 0.40 31.66
CA GLY A 410 -31.85 -0.80 32.37
C GLY A 410 -32.71 -1.75 31.52
N ALA A 411 -32.65 -1.66 30.18
CA ALA A 411 -33.36 -2.56 29.30
C ALA A 411 -32.97 -4.01 29.49
N GLN A 412 -33.97 -4.85 29.69
CA GLN A 412 -33.83 -6.31 29.76
C GLN A 412 -34.86 -6.97 28.86
N ALA A 413 -34.57 -8.15 28.37
CA ALA A 413 -35.54 -8.93 27.63
C ALA A 413 -36.81 -9.18 28.47
N GLY A 414 -37.97 -8.94 27.87
CA GLY A 414 -39.26 -9.04 28.53
C GLY A 414 -39.76 -7.76 29.25
N THR A 415 -38.98 -6.69 29.31
CA THR A 415 -39.40 -5.39 29.85
C THR A 415 -40.62 -4.86 29.10
N PRO A 416 -41.75 -4.54 29.78
CA PRO A 416 -42.90 -3.95 29.13
C PRO A 416 -42.61 -2.49 28.75
N VAL A 417 -42.98 -2.12 27.54
CA VAL A 417 -42.75 -0.76 26.96
C VAL A 417 -43.99 -0.22 26.28
N SER A 418 -44.11 1.10 26.21
CA SER A 418 -45.08 1.79 25.39
C SER A 418 -44.43 2.34 24.14
N ILE A 419 -45.04 2.08 23.00
CA ILE A 419 -44.47 2.48 21.70
C ILE A 419 -44.84 3.93 21.41
N ASN A 420 -43.87 4.76 21.08
CA ASN A 420 -44.05 6.04 20.47
C ASN A 420 -43.59 5.92 19.01
N THR A 421 -44.50 5.74 18.05
CA THR A 421 -44.19 5.50 16.64
C THR A 421 -43.63 6.77 16.03
N ARG A 422 -42.41 6.73 15.50
CA ARG A 422 -41.90 7.79 14.64
C ARG A 422 -42.34 7.51 13.21
N GLN A 423 -42.99 8.51 12.55
CA GLN A 423 -43.31 8.41 11.14
C GLN A 423 -42.07 8.07 10.32
N GLU A 424 -42.22 7.07 9.45
CA GLU A 424 -41.22 6.67 8.44
C GLU A 424 -40.66 7.88 7.73
N ARG A 425 -39.36 8.07 7.80
CA ARG A 425 -38.61 8.78 6.79
C ARG A 425 -38.28 7.72 5.73
N GLN A 426 -39.04 7.70 4.63
CA GLN A 426 -38.56 7.08 3.40
C GLN A 426 -37.22 7.77 3.06
N ILE A 427 -36.12 7.04 3.24
CA ILE A 427 -34.78 7.44 2.80
C ILE A 427 -34.57 6.81 1.43
#